data_db7b0cf2d0772a92574073ecba5827dd
#
_entry.id   db7b0cf2d0772a92574073ecba5827dd
#
_cell.length_a   1.000
_cell.length_b   1.000
_cell.length_c   1.000
_cell.angle_alpha   90.00
_cell.angle_beta   90.00
_cell.angle_gamma   90.00
#
_symmetry.space_group_name_H-M   'P 1'
#
loop_
_entity.id
_entity.type
_entity.pdbx_description
1 polymer ?
#
loop_
_entity_poly.entity_id
_entity_poly.type
_entity_poly.pdbx_seq_one_letter_code
_entity_poly.pdbx_strand_id
1 'polypeptide(L)'
;MFPPGAKNSQKAAKVFKNLLESHVQIYHALKSHKNGAKVKIGIVKNINQFEPWRRYHISDWIFSLLMNHIFNWATIKFFKTGKLKFRAPFLMWLTHINLDSKNSLDFFGLNYYSHNHIKFSPFKKDYSELKFYSSDTMTDMPYTIYGEGIYRAIQLVSSLNVPIIITENGVADKDDRIRSEYISKYLYAVHKSIKDGYNVVGYYYWSLMDNLEWAFGYDMRFGLYSVNFDTQERKLREGSKTFVNIVKHEK
;
A
#
# COMPACT_ATOMS: atom_id res chain seq x y z
N MET A 1 -9.09 -7.92 14.08
CA MET A 1 -8.21 -8.78 13.23
C MET A 1 -8.96 -9.09 11.95
N PHE A 2 -8.31 -8.90 10.79
CA PHE A 2 -8.94 -9.18 9.50
C PHE A 2 -9.16 -10.68 9.26
N PRO A 3 -10.24 -11.08 8.58
CA PRO A 3 -10.50 -12.46 8.22
C PRO A 3 -9.35 -13.07 7.38
N PRO A 4 -9.04 -14.35 7.53
CA PRO A 4 -9.65 -15.36 8.41
C PRO A 4 -9.09 -15.36 9.85
N GLY A 5 -8.37 -14.34 10.27
CA GLY A 5 -7.84 -14.21 11.63
C GLY A 5 -6.67 -15.15 11.97
N ALA A 6 -6.13 -15.88 11.02
CA ALA A 6 -5.02 -16.80 11.23
C ALA A 6 -3.69 -16.06 11.45
N LYS A 7 -3.01 -16.34 12.55
CA LYS A 7 -1.70 -15.79 12.91
C LYS A 7 -0.58 -16.81 12.64
N ASN A 8 -0.29 -17.06 11.37
CA ASN A 8 0.76 -18.01 10.98
C ASN A 8 1.52 -17.49 9.75
N SER A 9 2.73 -17.02 9.95
CA SER A 9 3.56 -16.41 8.93
C SER A 9 3.91 -17.38 7.78
N GLN A 10 4.12 -18.66 8.07
CA GLN A 10 4.39 -19.66 7.05
C GLN A 10 3.17 -19.94 6.16
N LYS A 11 1.96 -19.98 6.74
CA LYS A 11 0.70 -20.06 5.97
C LYS A 11 0.50 -18.80 5.14
N ALA A 12 0.77 -17.61 5.70
CA ALA A 12 0.68 -16.33 4.99
C ALA A 12 1.60 -16.32 3.76
N ALA A 13 2.85 -16.80 3.88
CA ALA A 13 3.77 -16.90 2.75
C ALA A 13 3.24 -17.81 1.63
N LYS A 14 2.62 -18.96 1.99
CA LYS A 14 1.99 -19.87 1.02
C LYS A 14 0.79 -19.23 0.33
N VAL A 15 -0.10 -18.59 1.08
CA VAL A 15 -1.26 -17.87 0.52
C VAL A 15 -0.80 -16.78 -0.43
N PHE A 16 0.17 -15.97 0.01
CA PHE A 16 0.71 -14.90 -0.82
C PHE A 16 1.34 -15.42 -2.13
N LYS A 17 2.11 -16.51 -2.06
CA LYS A 17 2.62 -17.21 -3.25
C LYS A 17 1.46 -17.60 -4.18
N ASN A 18 0.40 -18.21 -3.65
CA ASN A 18 -0.75 -18.65 -4.45
C ASN A 18 -1.48 -17.47 -5.11
N LEU A 19 -1.63 -16.32 -4.42
CA LEU A 19 -2.21 -15.10 -4.99
C LEU A 19 -1.39 -14.58 -6.17
N LEU A 20 -0.06 -14.56 -6.04
CA LEU A 20 0.83 -14.15 -7.14
C LEU A 20 0.76 -15.12 -8.33
N GLU A 21 0.72 -16.43 -8.07
CA GLU A 21 0.54 -17.45 -9.11
C GLU A 21 -0.80 -17.33 -9.82
N SER A 22 -1.87 -17.12 -9.06
CA SER A 22 -3.21 -16.91 -9.64
C SER A 22 -3.23 -15.68 -10.55
N HIS A 23 -2.57 -14.58 -10.15
CA HIS A 23 -2.43 -13.41 -11.01
C HIS A 23 -1.74 -13.76 -12.34
N VAL A 24 -0.59 -14.46 -12.29
CA VAL A 24 0.16 -14.83 -13.50
C VAL A 24 -0.70 -15.70 -14.42
N GLN A 25 -1.38 -16.72 -13.88
CA GLN A 25 -2.25 -17.60 -14.66
C GLN A 25 -3.43 -16.84 -15.29
N ILE A 26 -4.11 -15.99 -14.51
CA ILE A 26 -5.24 -15.19 -14.98
C ILE A 26 -4.77 -14.20 -16.05
N TYR A 27 -3.61 -13.56 -15.86
CA TYR A 27 -3.03 -12.65 -16.86
C TYR A 27 -2.88 -13.34 -18.21
N HIS A 28 -2.20 -14.47 -18.25
CA HIS A 28 -1.95 -15.20 -19.51
C HIS A 28 -3.24 -15.77 -20.12
N ALA A 29 -4.15 -16.29 -19.29
CA ALA A 29 -5.46 -16.77 -19.75
C ALA A 29 -6.30 -15.65 -20.38
N LEU A 30 -6.35 -14.47 -19.77
CA LEU A 30 -7.06 -13.32 -20.33
C LEU A 30 -6.37 -12.78 -21.59
N LYS A 31 -5.03 -12.74 -21.62
CA LYS A 31 -4.28 -12.28 -22.80
C LYS A 31 -4.40 -13.22 -24.00
N SER A 32 -4.61 -14.50 -23.80
CA SER A 32 -4.83 -15.48 -24.86
C SER A 32 -6.24 -15.42 -25.48
N HIS A 33 -7.19 -14.74 -24.81
CA HIS A 33 -8.55 -14.58 -25.33
C HIS A 33 -8.56 -13.65 -26.57
N LYS A 34 -9.52 -13.82 -27.49
CA LYS A 34 -9.66 -13.09 -28.79
C LYS A 34 -9.46 -11.56 -28.67
N ASN A 35 -9.91 -10.95 -27.58
CA ASN A 35 -9.76 -9.51 -27.32
C ASN A 35 -8.75 -9.19 -26.21
N GLY A 36 -8.04 -10.19 -25.69
CA GLY A 36 -7.20 -10.08 -24.51
C GLY A 36 -6.02 -9.12 -24.66
N ALA A 37 -5.48 -8.99 -25.88
CA ALA A 37 -4.39 -8.08 -26.16
C ALA A 37 -4.73 -6.59 -25.88
N LYS A 38 -5.99 -6.21 -25.99
CA LYS A 38 -6.46 -4.83 -25.76
C LYS A 38 -6.73 -4.52 -24.29
N VAL A 39 -6.90 -5.53 -23.45
CA VAL A 39 -7.22 -5.37 -22.02
C VAL A 39 -5.93 -5.09 -21.25
N LYS A 40 -5.93 -4.06 -20.40
CA LYS A 40 -4.83 -3.78 -19.48
C LYS A 40 -5.07 -4.50 -18.17
N ILE A 41 -4.10 -5.30 -17.75
CA ILE A 41 -4.18 -6.16 -16.56
C ILE A 41 -3.00 -5.83 -15.65
N GLY A 42 -3.28 -5.56 -14.40
CA GLY A 42 -2.28 -5.28 -13.37
C GLY A 42 -2.61 -5.95 -12.05
N ILE A 43 -1.71 -5.83 -11.10
CA ILE A 43 -1.92 -6.26 -9.72
C ILE A 43 -1.93 -5.05 -8.80
N VAL A 44 -2.78 -5.07 -7.78
CA VAL A 44 -2.80 -4.06 -6.74
C VAL A 44 -2.02 -4.56 -5.53
N LYS A 45 -1.12 -3.74 -5.00
CA LYS A 45 -0.32 -4.08 -3.83
C LYS A 45 -0.16 -2.86 -2.92
N ASN A 46 -0.49 -3.05 -1.65
CA ASN A 46 -0.13 -2.07 -0.63
C ASN A 46 1.39 -2.12 -0.40
N ILE A 47 2.04 -0.99 -0.58
CA ILE A 47 3.44 -0.75 -0.23
C ILE A 47 3.48 0.04 1.06
N ASN A 48 4.23 -0.44 2.03
CA ASN A 48 4.39 0.22 3.32
C ASN A 48 5.90 0.35 3.60
N GLN A 49 6.31 1.41 4.27
CA GLN A 49 7.72 1.57 4.59
C GLN A 49 7.98 1.17 6.02
N PHE A 50 9.10 0.49 6.24
CA PHE A 50 9.52 0.05 7.54
C PHE A 50 10.90 0.64 7.83
N GLU A 51 10.99 1.43 8.91
CA GLU A 51 12.20 2.11 9.35
C GLU A 51 12.57 1.66 10.76
N PRO A 52 13.86 1.68 11.16
CA PRO A 52 14.26 1.32 12.50
C PRO A 52 13.75 2.36 13.51
N TRP A 53 13.18 1.90 14.61
CA TRP A 53 12.77 2.78 15.70
C TRP A 53 13.95 3.48 16.36
N ARG A 54 14.99 2.71 16.66
CA ARG A 54 16.21 3.23 17.28
C ARG A 54 17.31 3.31 16.22
N ARG A 55 17.67 4.52 15.83
CA ARG A 55 18.60 4.81 14.73
C ARG A 55 19.94 4.08 14.85
N TYR A 56 20.46 3.89 16.07
CA TYR A 56 21.76 3.26 16.32
C TYR A 56 21.67 1.80 16.79
N HIS A 57 20.50 1.19 16.71
CA HIS A 57 20.27 -0.20 17.09
C HIS A 57 20.26 -1.11 15.86
N ILE A 58 21.33 -1.93 15.72
CA ILE A 58 21.50 -2.81 14.57
C ILE A 58 20.35 -3.81 14.39
N SER A 59 19.78 -4.30 15.52
CA SER A 59 18.63 -5.21 15.47
C SER A 59 17.39 -4.56 14.86
N ASP A 60 17.11 -3.28 15.17
CA ASP A 60 15.97 -2.57 14.59
C ASP A 60 16.15 -2.39 13.08
N TRP A 61 17.39 -2.14 12.62
CA TRP A 61 17.74 -2.08 11.19
C TRP A 61 17.52 -3.42 10.50
N ILE A 62 18.03 -4.50 11.07
CA ILE A 62 17.87 -5.84 10.49
C ILE A 62 16.38 -6.19 10.36
N PHE A 63 15.58 -5.91 11.38
CA PHE A 63 14.15 -6.19 11.35
C PHE A 63 13.38 -5.28 10.39
N SER A 64 13.69 -4.01 10.30
CA SER A 64 13.07 -3.11 9.33
C SER A 64 13.38 -3.51 7.89
N LEU A 65 14.62 -3.91 7.59
CA LEU A 65 15.02 -4.45 6.28
C LEU A 65 14.30 -5.77 5.97
N LEU A 66 14.17 -6.65 6.96
CA LEU A 66 13.43 -7.91 6.83
C LEU A 66 11.96 -7.65 6.51
N MET A 67 11.32 -6.72 7.22
CA MET A 67 9.93 -6.35 6.95
C MET A 67 9.76 -5.71 5.58
N ASN A 68 10.65 -4.82 5.16
CA ASN A 68 10.65 -4.28 3.80
C ASN A 68 10.82 -5.39 2.75
N HIS A 69 11.70 -6.36 3.01
CA HIS A 69 11.87 -7.49 2.11
C HIS A 69 10.59 -8.32 2.00
N ILE A 70 10.01 -8.72 3.12
CA ILE A 70 8.82 -9.59 3.15
C ILE A 70 7.61 -8.85 2.55
N PHE A 71 7.40 -7.61 2.94
CA PHE A 71 6.19 -6.88 2.60
C PHE A 71 6.26 -6.26 1.20
N ASN A 72 7.41 -5.71 0.80
CA ASN A 72 7.54 -4.94 -0.43
C ASN A 72 8.42 -5.64 -1.48
N TRP A 73 9.70 -5.86 -1.17
CA TRP A 73 10.69 -6.21 -2.19
C TRP A 73 10.51 -7.60 -2.78
N ALA A 74 9.96 -8.55 -2.01
CA ALA A 74 9.70 -9.90 -2.50
C ALA A 74 8.73 -9.89 -3.69
N THR A 75 7.68 -9.06 -3.62
CA THR A 75 6.71 -8.89 -4.73
C THR A 75 7.37 -8.25 -5.96
N ILE A 76 8.08 -7.15 -5.77
CA ILE A 76 8.78 -6.45 -6.85
C ILE A 76 9.79 -7.40 -7.51
N LYS A 77 10.56 -8.13 -6.70
CA LYS A 77 11.54 -9.10 -7.18
C LYS A 77 10.90 -10.26 -7.96
N PHE A 78 9.71 -10.72 -7.53
CA PHE A 78 8.97 -11.76 -8.24
C PHE A 78 8.62 -11.33 -9.66
N PHE A 79 8.00 -10.17 -9.84
CA PHE A 79 7.66 -9.65 -11.17
C PHE A 79 8.89 -9.24 -12.00
N LYS A 80 9.97 -8.83 -11.37
CA LYS A 80 11.21 -8.45 -12.05
C LYS A 80 12.05 -9.65 -12.50
N THR A 81 12.09 -10.72 -11.72
CA THR A 81 13.04 -11.82 -11.91
C THR A 81 12.44 -13.22 -11.99
N GLY A 82 11.14 -13.36 -11.76
CA GLY A 82 10.48 -14.66 -11.65
C GLY A 82 10.72 -15.36 -10.30
N LYS A 83 11.39 -14.74 -9.33
CA LYS A 83 11.82 -15.42 -8.10
C LYS A 83 11.16 -14.79 -6.87
N LEU A 84 10.31 -15.56 -6.18
CA LEU A 84 9.76 -15.21 -4.88
C LEU A 84 10.58 -15.92 -3.80
N LYS A 85 11.11 -15.15 -2.84
CA LYS A 85 11.87 -15.70 -1.72
C LYS A 85 11.46 -15.03 -0.42
N PHE A 86 10.95 -15.82 0.51
CA PHE A 86 10.79 -15.43 1.90
C PHE A 86 11.80 -16.22 2.74
N ARG A 87 12.74 -15.54 3.36
CA ARG A 87 13.78 -16.12 4.20
C ARG A 87 13.87 -15.32 5.50
N ALA A 88 12.96 -15.57 6.41
CA ALA A 88 12.94 -15.03 7.74
C ALA A 88 13.04 -16.19 8.73
N PRO A 89 14.21 -16.43 9.33
CA PRO A 89 14.41 -17.51 10.30
C PRO A 89 13.31 -17.47 11.36
N PHE A 90 12.80 -18.63 11.77
CA PHE A 90 11.74 -18.86 12.74
C PHE A 90 10.36 -18.27 12.39
N LEU A 91 10.24 -17.43 11.36
CA LEU A 91 8.98 -16.82 10.91
C LEU A 91 8.43 -17.49 9.66
N MET A 92 9.19 -17.48 8.58
CA MET A 92 8.77 -18.07 7.30
C MET A 92 9.95 -18.47 6.43
N TRP A 93 9.77 -19.56 5.67
CA TRP A 93 10.74 -20.03 4.70
C TRP A 93 10.02 -20.53 3.46
N LEU A 94 10.20 -19.83 2.33
CA LEU A 94 9.59 -20.22 1.06
C LEU A 94 10.47 -19.73 -0.09
N THR A 95 10.69 -20.58 -1.07
CA THR A 95 11.28 -20.20 -2.35
C THR A 95 10.37 -20.72 -3.46
N HIS A 96 10.06 -19.87 -4.42
CA HIS A 96 9.25 -20.22 -5.57
C HIS A 96 9.80 -19.51 -6.81
N ILE A 97 9.72 -20.16 -7.97
CA ILE A 97 10.17 -19.63 -9.25
C ILE A 97 9.06 -19.81 -10.28
N ASN A 98 8.69 -18.70 -10.93
CA ASN A 98 7.82 -18.68 -12.09
C ASN A 98 8.31 -17.56 -13.03
N LEU A 99 8.92 -17.92 -14.14
CA LEU A 99 9.52 -16.96 -15.07
C LEU A 99 8.48 -16.18 -15.87
N ASP A 100 7.26 -16.71 -16.03
CA ASP A 100 6.17 -16.07 -16.74
C ASP A 100 5.66 -14.81 -16.00
N SER A 101 5.95 -14.70 -14.70
CA SER A 101 5.64 -13.52 -13.92
C SER A 101 6.29 -12.23 -14.43
N LYS A 102 7.44 -12.34 -15.09
CA LYS A 102 8.18 -11.19 -15.64
C LYS A 102 7.40 -10.40 -16.71
N ASN A 103 6.45 -11.03 -17.36
CA ASN A 103 5.65 -10.46 -18.44
C ASN A 103 4.15 -10.49 -18.12
N SER A 104 3.79 -10.47 -16.84
CA SER A 104 2.40 -10.57 -16.40
C SER A 104 1.82 -9.29 -15.79
N LEU A 105 2.34 -8.12 -16.20
CA LEU A 105 1.85 -6.81 -15.77
C LEU A 105 1.78 -5.84 -16.95
N ASP A 106 0.63 -5.23 -17.17
CA ASP A 106 0.49 -4.04 -18.04
C ASP A 106 0.59 -2.74 -17.24
N PHE A 107 0.29 -2.78 -15.94
CA PHE A 107 0.46 -1.68 -14.98
C PHE A 107 0.61 -2.25 -13.57
N PHE A 108 1.06 -1.44 -12.64
CA PHE A 108 1.09 -1.77 -11.22
C PHE A 108 0.17 -0.83 -10.44
N GLY A 109 -0.79 -1.41 -9.71
CA GLY A 109 -1.65 -0.69 -8.78
C GLY A 109 -0.95 -0.53 -7.43
N LEU A 110 -0.68 0.71 -7.06
CA LEU A 110 -0.01 1.07 -5.81
C LEU A 110 -1.03 1.58 -4.80
N ASN A 111 -1.19 0.87 -3.67
CA ASN A 111 -1.83 1.40 -2.47
C ASN A 111 -0.74 1.87 -1.51
N TYR A 112 -0.89 3.09 -0.99
CA TYR A 112 0.04 3.62 0.01
C TYR A 112 -0.70 4.46 1.05
N TYR A 113 -0.42 4.23 2.33
CA TYR A 113 -1.06 4.97 3.42
C TYR A 113 -0.05 5.61 4.37
N SER A 114 0.97 4.86 4.80
CA SER A 114 1.88 5.31 5.85
C SER A 114 3.21 4.56 5.86
N HIS A 115 4.03 4.88 6.87
CA HIS A 115 5.22 4.14 7.27
C HIS A 115 5.07 3.57 8.69
N ASN A 116 5.99 2.68 9.06
CA ASN A 116 6.05 2.06 10.38
C ASN A 116 7.48 2.06 10.91
N HIS A 117 7.65 2.47 12.16
CA HIS A 117 8.90 2.29 12.88
C HIS A 117 8.91 0.94 13.58
N ILE A 118 9.95 0.15 13.33
CA ILE A 118 10.11 -1.21 13.86
C ILE A 118 11.13 -1.20 14.99
N LYS A 119 10.70 -1.65 16.18
CA LYS A 119 11.56 -1.98 17.29
C LYS A 119 11.70 -3.48 17.41
N PHE A 120 12.91 -4.00 17.39
CA PHE A 120 13.15 -5.41 17.71
C PHE A 120 12.80 -5.71 19.16
N SER A 121 11.98 -6.73 19.37
CA SER A 121 11.48 -7.15 20.69
C SER A 121 11.49 -8.69 20.77
N PRO A 122 12.58 -9.31 21.27
CA PRO A 122 12.78 -10.76 21.20
C PRO A 122 11.73 -11.58 21.96
N PHE A 123 11.05 -10.97 22.92
CA PHE A 123 10.00 -11.61 23.71
C PHE A 123 8.59 -11.48 23.14
N LYS A 124 8.43 -10.76 22.02
CA LYS A 124 7.15 -10.67 21.31
C LYS A 124 7.05 -11.80 20.29
N LYS A 125 5.83 -12.24 20.01
CA LYS A 125 5.54 -13.36 19.09
C LYS A 125 6.14 -13.18 17.70
N ASP A 126 6.11 -11.95 17.17
CA ASP A 126 6.63 -11.63 15.84
C ASP A 126 8.01 -10.93 15.92
N TYR A 127 8.67 -11.01 17.07
CA TYR A 127 9.99 -10.43 17.38
C TYR A 127 10.08 -8.92 17.13
N SER A 128 8.94 -8.22 16.99
CA SER A 128 8.92 -6.80 16.70
C SER A 128 7.72 -6.07 17.32
N GLU A 129 7.87 -4.76 17.48
CA GLU A 129 6.81 -3.83 17.87
C GLU A 129 6.78 -2.67 16.90
N LEU A 130 5.58 -2.22 16.55
CA LEU A 130 5.36 -0.93 15.89
C LEU A 130 5.47 0.20 16.93
N LYS A 131 6.17 1.27 16.57
CA LYS A 131 6.36 2.45 17.40
C LYS A 131 6.03 3.72 16.62
N PHE A 132 5.64 4.76 17.37
CA PHE A 132 5.33 6.08 16.83
C PHE A 132 6.03 7.13 17.69
N TYR A 133 6.52 8.20 17.09
CA TYR A 133 7.07 9.33 17.82
C TYR A 133 5.94 10.22 18.34
N SER A 134 6.19 10.92 19.45
CA SER A 134 5.22 11.89 20.00
C SER A 134 4.97 13.08 19.07
N SER A 135 5.90 13.33 18.14
CA SER A 135 5.78 14.36 17.11
C SER A 135 4.99 13.92 15.88
N ASP A 136 4.65 12.64 15.78
CA ASP A 136 3.93 12.11 14.62
C ASP A 136 2.48 12.59 14.62
N THR A 137 1.98 13.04 13.48
CA THR A 137 0.56 13.30 13.27
C THR A 137 -0.14 11.97 13.03
N MET A 138 -0.90 11.52 14.03
CA MET A 138 -1.67 10.28 13.95
C MET A 138 -3.00 10.50 13.21
N THR A 139 -3.40 9.47 12.47
CA THR A 139 -4.75 9.37 11.88
C THR A 139 -5.69 8.63 12.86
N ASP A 140 -6.97 8.52 12.53
CA ASP A 140 -7.90 7.68 13.32
C ASP A 140 -7.55 6.17 13.19
N MET A 141 -6.89 5.78 12.10
CA MET A 141 -6.23 4.47 11.99
C MET A 141 -4.91 4.49 12.78
N PRO A 142 -4.41 3.32 13.25
CA PRO A 142 -3.18 3.25 14.03
C PRO A 142 -1.91 3.42 13.15
N TYR A 143 -1.83 4.52 12.40
CA TYR A 143 -0.66 4.90 11.63
C TYR A 143 -0.55 6.42 11.45
N THR A 144 0.60 6.88 11.03
CA THR A 144 0.97 8.30 10.94
C THR A 144 0.87 8.84 9.52
N ILE A 145 0.83 10.16 9.37
CA ILE A 145 0.97 10.83 8.08
C ILE A 145 2.46 10.83 7.68
N TYR A 146 2.76 10.30 6.49
CA TYR A 146 4.11 10.33 5.92
C TYR A 146 4.07 10.47 4.40
N GLY A 147 3.87 11.70 3.93
CA GLY A 147 3.72 12.00 2.50
C GLY A 147 4.94 11.68 1.64
N GLU A 148 6.18 11.82 2.16
CA GLU A 148 7.39 11.43 1.43
C GLU A 148 7.39 9.94 1.07
N GLY A 149 6.76 9.13 1.87
CA GLY A 149 6.73 7.68 1.66
C GLY A 149 6.03 7.24 0.39
N ILE A 150 5.02 7.98 -0.11
CA ILE A 150 4.40 7.64 -1.39
C ILE A 150 5.39 7.86 -2.54
N TYR A 151 6.24 8.89 -2.47
CA TYR A 151 7.32 9.10 -3.45
C TYR A 151 8.29 7.91 -3.46
N ARG A 152 8.74 7.47 -2.28
CA ARG A 152 9.62 6.30 -2.14
C ARG A 152 8.95 5.00 -2.62
N ALA A 153 7.64 4.85 -2.39
CA ALA A 153 6.88 3.71 -2.90
C ALA A 153 6.80 3.71 -4.43
N ILE A 154 6.55 4.87 -5.04
CA ILE A 154 6.58 5.06 -6.51
C ILE A 154 7.98 4.71 -7.06
N GLN A 155 9.04 5.22 -6.44
CA GLN A 155 10.42 4.92 -6.83
C GLN A 155 10.72 3.41 -6.79
N LEU A 156 10.27 2.72 -5.75
CA LEU A 156 10.43 1.26 -5.63
C LEU A 156 9.73 0.53 -6.78
N VAL A 157 8.45 0.87 -7.02
CA VAL A 157 7.61 0.21 -8.03
C VAL A 157 8.07 0.52 -9.44
N SER A 158 8.61 1.72 -9.69
CA SER A 158 9.10 2.13 -11.01
C SER A 158 10.17 1.21 -11.58
N SER A 159 10.86 0.45 -10.70
CA SER A 159 11.84 -0.56 -11.11
C SER A 159 11.26 -1.74 -11.91
N LEU A 160 9.92 -1.84 -12.00
CA LEU A 160 9.20 -2.81 -12.83
C LEU A 160 9.04 -2.35 -14.30
N ASN A 161 9.31 -1.06 -14.59
CA ASN A 161 9.20 -0.46 -15.92
C ASN A 161 7.80 -0.58 -16.55
N VAL A 162 6.74 -0.55 -15.73
CA VAL A 162 5.34 -0.50 -16.17
C VAL A 162 4.68 0.77 -15.63
N PRO A 163 3.58 1.27 -16.24
CA PRO A 163 2.80 2.37 -15.69
C PRO A 163 2.34 2.09 -14.25
N ILE A 164 2.35 3.12 -13.41
CA ILE A 164 1.90 3.07 -12.03
C ILE A 164 0.57 3.79 -11.91
N ILE A 165 -0.42 3.13 -11.33
CA ILE A 165 -1.67 3.74 -10.92
C ILE A 165 -1.71 3.71 -9.40
N ILE A 166 -1.83 4.87 -8.77
CA ILE A 166 -2.12 4.92 -7.33
C ILE A 166 -3.59 4.56 -7.17
N THR A 167 -3.83 3.32 -6.77
CA THR A 167 -5.17 2.74 -6.68
C THR A 167 -5.85 3.04 -5.35
N GLU A 168 -5.06 3.31 -4.31
CA GLU A 168 -5.57 3.79 -3.03
C GLU A 168 -4.54 4.67 -2.33
N ASN A 169 -4.99 5.82 -1.86
CA ASN A 169 -4.31 6.69 -0.92
C ASN A 169 -5.34 7.59 -0.24
N GLY A 170 -5.37 7.63 1.09
CA GLY A 170 -6.37 8.37 1.83
C GLY A 170 -6.14 8.31 3.34
N VAL A 171 -6.97 9.02 4.09
CA VAL A 171 -6.84 9.18 5.53
C VAL A 171 -8.17 8.95 6.25
N ALA A 172 -8.13 8.16 7.31
CA ALA A 172 -9.22 8.11 8.27
C ALA A 172 -9.12 9.34 9.19
N ASP A 173 -10.12 10.20 9.12
CA ASP A 173 -10.18 11.47 9.83
C ASP A 173 -11.65 11.86 10.00
N LYS A 174 -12.26 11.39 11.08
CA LYS A 174 -13.68 11.56 11.37
C LYS A 174 -14.05 13.04 11.54
N ASP A 175 -13.18 13.78 12.22
CA ASP A 175 -13.41 15.17 12.57
C ASP A 175 -12.92 16.15 11.49
N ASP A 176 -12.38 15.64 10.39
CA ASP A 176 -11.88 16.40 9.24
C ASP A 176 -10.80 17.44 9.59
N ARG A 177 -9.91 17.09 10.54
CA ARG A 177 -8.87 17.98 11.08
C ARG A 177 -7.58 17.98 10.25
N ILE A 178 -7.25 16.83 9.62
CA ILE A 178 -5.97 16.61 8.95
C ILE A 178 -6.11 16.27 7.47
N ARG A 179 -7.33 16.06 6.96
CA ARG A 179 -7.60 15.63 5.59
C ARG A 179 -7.03 16.57 4.53
N SER A 180 -7.25 17.87 4.67
CA SER A 180 -6.74 18.88 3.73
C SER A 180 -5.22 18.86 3.64
N GLU A 181 -4.53 18.81 4.78
CA GLU A 181 -3.08 18.74 4.86
C GLU A 181 -2.55 17.42 4.27
N TYR A 182 -3.22 16.30 4.59
CA TYR A 182 -2.89 14.99 4.03
C TYR A 182 -2.95 15.02 2.51
N ILE A 183 -4.06 15.46 1.94
CA ILE A 183 -4.27 15.55 0.49
C ILE A 183 -3.17 16.37 -0.16
N SER A 184 -2.89 17.56 0.38
CA SER A 184 -1.86 18.45 -0.16
C SER A 184 -0.48 17.82 -0.14
N LYS A 185 -0.07 17.22 0.98
CA LYS A 185 1.26 16.59 1.11
C LYS A 185 1.44 15.40 0.17
N TYR A 186 0.44 14.54 0.06
CA TYR A 186 0.55 13.35 -0.75
C TYR A 186 0.47 13.64 -2.25
N LEU A 187 -0.44 14.51 -2.69
CA LEU A 187 -0.51 14.93 -4.09
C LEU A 187 0.73 15.72 -4.52
N TYR A 188 1.30 16.54 -3.64
CA TYR A 188 2.60 17.17 -3.91
C TYR A 188 3.70 16.13 -4.16
N ALA A 189 3.79 15.09 -3.32
CA ALA A 189 4.80 14.03 -3.48
C ALA A 189 4.58 13.22 -4.78
N VAL A 190 3.33 12.97 -5.16
CA VAL A 190 2.97 12.35 -6.44
C VAL A 190 3.36 13.24 -7.61
N HIS A 191 2.99 14.52 -7.58
CA HIS A 191 3.37 15.50 -8.61
C HIS A 191 4.89 15.59 -8.77
N LYS A 192 5.62 15.66 -7.64
CA LYS A 192 7.08 15.64 -7.67
C LYS A 192 7.62 14.38 -8.33
N SER A 193 7.05 13.21 -8.05
CA SER A 193 7.48 11.96 -8.66
C SER A 193 7.29 11.97 -10.18
N ILE A 194 6.19 12.53 -10.68
CA ILE A 194 5.92 12.69 -12.13
C ILE A 194 6.97 13.65 -12.74
N LYS A 195 7.25 14.77 -12.08
CA LYS A 195 8.29 15.71 -12.54
C LYS A 195 9.69 15.08 -12.59
N ASP A 196 10.00 14.18 -11.68
CA ASP A 196 11.26 13.44 -11.63
C ASP A 196 11.30 12.28 -12.65
N GLY A 197 10.26 12.12 -13.49
CA GLY A 197 10.22 11.18 -14.63
C GLY A 197 9.62 9.81 -14.31
N TYR A 198 9.00 9.60 -13.14
CA TYR A 198 8.29 8.37 -12.87
C TYR A 198 6.95 8.30 -13.61
N ASN A 199 6.66 7.14 -14.20
CA ASN A 199 5.47 6.92 -15.04
C ASN A 199 4.22 6.65 -14.19
N VAL A 200 3.73 7.66 -13.47
CA VAL A 200 2.46 7.63 -12.74
C VAL A 200 1.36 8.16 -13.65
N VAL A 201 0.37 7.31 -13.96
CA VAL A 201 -0.67 7.60 -14.96
C VAL A 201 -2.07 7.76 -14.36
N GLY A 202 -2.23 7.58 -13.06
CA GLY A 202 -3.52 7.74 -12.39
C GLY A 202 -3.40 7.78 -10.88
N TYR A 203 -4.38 8.42 -10.25
CA TYR A 203 -4.51 8.52 -8.79
C TYR A 203 -5.97 8.41 -8.38
N TYR A 204 -6.25 7.52 -7.43
CA TYR A 204 -7.56 7.34 -6.80
C TYR A 204 -7.46 7.54 -5.30
N TYR A 205 -8.26 8.49 -4.79
CA TYR A 205 -8.36 8.72 -3.36
C TYR A 205 -9.20 7.62 -2.69
N TRP A 206 -8.73 7.06 -1.59
CA TRP A 206 -9.50 6.17 -0.74
C TRP A 206 -10.12 6.96 0.43
N SER A 207 -11.44 7.18 0.44
CA SER A 207 -12.45 6.70 -0.50
C SER A 207 -13.36 7.85 -0.92
N LEU A 208 -14.20 7.64 -1.95
CA LEU A 208 -15.17 8.66 -2.37
C LEU A 208 -16.14 9.01 -1.23
N MET A 209 -16.64 8.02 -0.51
CA MET A 209 -17.56 8.18 0.61
C MET A 209 -17.22 7.24 1.75
N ASP A 210 -17.63 7.56 2.98
CA ASP A 210 -17.47 6.69 4.13
C ASP A 210 -18.11 5.33 3.86
N ASN A 211 -17.43 4.27 4.24
CA ASN A 211 -17.85 2.88 4.03
C ASN A 211 -17.40 1.99 5.18
N LEU A 212 -17.67 0.68 5.07
CA LEU A 212 -17.25 -0.33 6.03
C LEU A 212 -15.73 -0.56 5.96
N GLU A 213 -15.01 -0.31 7.05
CA GLU A 213 -13.57 -0.56 7.16
C GLU A 213 -13.30 -1.88 7.89
N TRP A 214 -13.62 -3.00 7.23
CA TRP A 214 -13.32 -4.35 7.70
C TRP A 214 -13.65 -4.58 9.19
N ALA A 215 -12.64 -4.90 10.00
CA ALA A 215 -12.78 -5.17 11.44
C ALA A 215 -13.06 -3.91 12.28
N PHE A 216 -12.91 -2.72 11.72
CA PHE A 216 -13.21 -1.43 12.37
C PHE A 216 -14.65 -0.96 12.12
N GLY A 217 -15.43 -1.70 11.31
CA GLY A 217 -16.80 -1.32 11.02
C GLY A 217 -16.92 0.04 10.32
N TYR A 218 -17.81 0.88 10.82
CA TYR A 218 -18.05 2.21 10.27
C TYR A 218 -17.34 3.34 11.03
N ASP A 219 -16.45 3.02 11.96
CA ASP A 219 -15.79 4.05 12.79
C ASP A 219 -14.70 4.80 12.04
N MET A 220 -14.01 4.13 11.10
CA MET A 220 -12.94 4.74 10.31
C MET A 220 -13.51 5.48 9.12
N ARG A 221 -13.40 6.82 9.14
CA ARG A 221 -14.02 7.71 8.17
C ARG A 221 -13.02 8.20 7.12
N PHE A 222 -12.91 7.46 6.02
CA PHE A 222 -12.02 7.77 4.90
C PHE A 222 -12.64 8.68 3.83
N GLY A 223 -13.97 8.77 3.78
CA GLY A 223 -14.70 9.40 2.69
C GLY A 223 -14.32 10.86 2.43
N LEU A 224 -14.19 11.22 1.14
CA LEU A 224 -14.28 12.63 0.73
C LEU A 224 -15.68 13.19 1.08
N TYR A 225 -16.69 12.33 0.97
CA TYR A 225 -18.03 12.59 1.46
C TYR A 225 -18.27 11.85 2.77
N SER A 226 -18.76 12.56 3.79
CA SER A 226 -19.32 11.93 4.97
C SER A 226 -20.66 11.26 4.63
N VAL A 227 -20.94 10.13 5.29
CA VAL A 227 -22.21 9.40 5.15
C VAL A 227 -22.89 9.34 6.51
N ASN A 228 -24.12 9.79 6.56
CA ASN A 228 -25.04 9.43 7.64
C ASN A 228 -25.64 8.07 7.29
N PHE A 229 -25.26 7.01 8.03
CA PHE A 229 -25.68 5.64 7.67
C PHE A 229 -27.16 5.36 7.96
N ASP A 230 -27.82 6.15 8.79
CA ASP A 230 -29.26 6.02 9.08
C ASP A 230 -30.11 6.66 7.97
N THR A 231 -29.75 7.88 7.56
CA THR A 231 -30.52 8.64 6.55
C THR A 231 -29.97 8.50 5.14
N GLN A 232 -28.79 7.93 4.98
CA GLN A 232 -28.05 7.82 3.70
C GLN A 232 -27.68 9.17 3.08
N GLU A 233 -27.75 10.25 3.83
CA GLU A 233 -27.27 11.58 3.40
C GLU A 233 -25.76 11.56 3.20
N ARG A 234 -25.29 12.20 2.12
CA ARG A 234 -23.87 12.36 1.79
C ARG A 234 -23.52 13.83 1.69
N LYS A 235 -22.50 14.26 2.44
CA LYS A 235 -22.05 15.63 2.46
C LYS A 235 -20.55 15.73 2.21
N LEU A 236 -20.15 16.55 1.23
CA LEU A 236 -18.72 16.81 0.96
C LEU A 236 -18.08 17.41 2.23
N ARG A 237 -16.96 16.80 2.68
CA ARG A 237 -16.21 17.30 3.82
C ARG A 237 -15.46 18.58 3.45
N GLU A 238 -15.25 19.45 4.42
CA GLU A 238 -14.54 20.72 4.19
C GLU A 238 -13.09 20.47 3.73
N GLY A 239 -12.37 19.59 4.42
CA GLY A 239 -11.00 19.21 4.05
C GLY A 239 -10.88 18.56 2.68
N SER A 240 -11.96 17.96 2.17
CA SER A 240 -12.01 17.34 0.84
C SER A 240 -12.08 18.36 -0.29
N LYS A 241 -12.45 19.62 -0.02
CA LYS A 241 -12.43 20.70 -1.02
C LYS A 241 -11.05 20.91 -1.62
N THR A 242 -10.01 20.62 -0.86
CA THR A 242 -8.61 20.63 -1.36
C THR A 242 -8.44 19.71 -2.56
N PHE A 243 -8.93 18.47 -2.49
CA PHE A 243 -8.89 17.52 -3.60
C PHE A 243 -9.69 18.02 -4.81
N VAL A 244 -10.91 18.48 -4.57
CA VAL A 244 -11.80 19.00 -5.61
C VAL A 244 -11.18 20.20 -6.32
N ASN A 245 -10.55 21.12 -5.59
CA ASN A 245 -9.92 22.29 -6.16
C ASN A 245 -8.72 21.93 -7.03
N ILE A 246 -7.86 21.00 -6.57
CA ILE A 246 -6.71 20.52 -7.36
C ILE A 246 -7.20 19.93 -8.69
N VAL A 247 -8.19 19.01 -8.66
CA VAL A 247 -8.72 18.36 -9.86
C VAL A 247 -9.39 19.35 -10.82
N LYS A 248 -10.00 20.44 -10.32
CA LYS A 248 -10.65 21.46 -11.16
C LYS A 248 -9.67 22.42 -11.84
N HIS A 249 -8.54 22.69 -11.21
CA HIS A 249 -7.55 23.67 -11.70
C HIS A 249 -6.52 23.09 -12.67
N GLU A 250 -6.49 21.77 -12.86
CA GLU A 250 -5.63 21.09 -13.84
C GLU A 250 -6.28 20.94 -15.24
N LYS A 251 -7.26 21.80 -15.56
CA LYS A 251 -7.87 21.83 -16.91
C LYS A 251 -7.28 22.95 -17.75
#